data_d0da7426cca21a84154f1fb33c829f47
#
_entry.id   d0da7426cca21a84154f1fb33c829f47
#
_cell.length_a   1.000
_cell.length_b   1.000
_cell.length_c   1.000
_cell.angle_alpha   90.00
_cell.angle_beta   90.00
_cell.angle_gamma   90.00
#
_symmetry.space_group_name_H-M   'P 1'
#
loop_
_entity.id
_entity.type
_entity.pdbx_description
1 polymer ?
#
loop_
_entity_poly.entity_id
_entity_poly.type
_entity_poly.pdbx_seq_one_letter_code
_entity_poly.pdbx_strand_id
1 'polypeptide(L)'
;MNGTVISKAAAHWNSYQLADILTHCFEGYLVSFTIDGETFATRFAAEDISLNDSRIWMQDGEPKALAIITRRGQTSRLAAFAIRPELRGLGFGKQFMQQLIDEARARGDRNMWLEVIVGNDSGLALYERMGFVRQQTLVGFHATSSTLFTETGDMLEIDPLVMARKMMTDSRLRLPWLSAAETLYKLPGKAFVLNDVAYAMIATNPQFTRLRMLYVDPAARGKGQAKKLITLLHERFPGLSTATAIPEQMAPLYLSCGYRQDPVTQYEMLLKL
;
A
#
# COMPACT_ATOMS: atom_id res chain seq x y z
N MET A 1 -25.40 20.60 20.56
CA MET A 1 -25.73 21.13 19.21
C MET A 1 -24.77 20.44 18.23
N ASN A 2 -25.27 19.57 17.36
CA ASN A 2 -24.40 18.93 16.37
C ASN A 2 -24.15 19.93 15.24
N GLY A 3 -22.97 20.53 15.20
CA GLY A 3 -22.53 21.37 14.09
C GLY A 3 -22.64 20.64 12.75
N THR A 4 -22.93 21.38 11.68
CA THR A 4 -23.04 20.81 10.32
C THR A 4 -21.67 20.33 9.87
N VAL A 5 -21.58 19.06 9.42
CA VAL A 5 -20.36 18.53 8.81
C VAL A 5 -20.31 18.94 7.35
N ILE A 6 -19.24 19.61 6.93
CA ILE A 6 -19.00 20.02 5.54
C ILE A 6 -17.83 19.27 4.94
N SER A 7 -17.91 18.86 3.67
CA SER A 7 -16.86 18.19 2.93
C SER A 7 -16.07 19.18 2.07
N LYS A 8 -14.74 19.10 2.09
CA LYS A 8 -13.85 19.89 1.24
C LYS A 8 -12.83 18.99 0.55
N ALA A 9 -12.41 19.37 -0.66
CA ALA A 9 -11.32 18.68 -1.35
C ALA A 9 -9.99 18.87 -0.61
N ALA A 10 -9.19 17.82 -0.51
CA ALA A 10 -7.89 17.86 0.17
C ALA A 10 -6.88 18.83 -0.48
N ALA A 11 -7.13 19.27 -1.70
CA ALA A 11 -6.31 20.25 -2.42
C ALA A 11 -6.19 21.63 -1.71
N HIS A 12 -7.01 21.89 -0.70
CA HIS A 12 -6.93 23.11 0.12
C HIS A 12 -5.85 23.06 1.21
N TRP A 13 -5.19 21.92 1.40
CA TRP A 13 -4.17 21.69 2.44
C TRP A 13 -2.85 21.25 1.81
N ASN A 14 -1.74 21.65 2.40
CA ASN A 14 -0.41 21.15 2.05
C ASN A 14 -0.15 19.77 2.69
N SER A 15 0.96 19.13 2.30
CA SER A 15 1.30 17.78 2.78
C SER A 15 1.52 17.68 4.29
N TYR A 16 2.05 18.72 4.91
CA TYR A 16 2.26 18.78 6.38
C TYR A 16 0.93 18.82 7.12
N GLN A 17 0.02 19.66 6.66
CA GLN A 17 -1.34 19.73 7.22
C GLN A 17 -2.12 18.44 7.00
N LEU A 18 -2.01 17.80 5.83
CA LEU A 18 -2.67 16.53 5.54
C LEU A 18 -2.09 15.38 6.38
N ALA A 19 -0.78 15.37 6.60
CA ALA A 19 -0.11 14.40 7.47
C ALA A 19 -0.58 14.53 8.93
N ASP A 20 -0.72 15.76 9.41
CA ASP A 20 -1.20 16.07 10.76
C ASP A 20 -2.67 15.64 10.93
N ILE A 21 -3.54 16.01 10.00
CA ILE A 21 -4.95 15.59 9.99
C ILE A 21 -5.07 14.06 9.97
N LEU A 22 -4.28 13.39 9.12
CA LEU A 22 -4.28 11.94 9.01
C LEU A 22 -3.86 11.27 10.33
N THR A 23 -2.77 11.75 10.94
CA THR A 23 -2.27 11.27 12.23
C THR A 23 -3.35 11.38 13.31
N HIS A 24 -3.98 12.55 13.46
CA HIS A 24 -5.03 12.77 14.44
C HIS A 24 -6.30 11.93 14.17
N CYS A 25 -6.67 11.73 12.90
CA CYS A 25 -7.81 10.89 12.57
C CYS A 25 -7.56 9.39 12.84
N PHE A 26 -6.29 8.95 12.92
CA PHE A 26 -5.92 7.59 13.30
C PHE A 26 -5.69 7.37 14.79
N GLU A 27 -5.93 8.38 15.65
CA GLU A 27 -5.85 8.19 17.10
C GLU A 27 -6.72 7.01 17.57
N GLY A 28 -6.15 6.15 18.43
CA GLY A 28 -6.82 4.95 18.92
C GLY A 28 -7.09 3.87 17.88
N TYR A 29 -6.37 3.88 16.76
CA TYR A 29 -6.44 2.81 15.76
C TYR A 29 -5.66 1.57 16.20
N LEU A 30 -5.92 0.39 15.60
CA LEU A 30 -5.34 -0.90 15.94
C LEU A 30 -3.82 -0.94 15.93
N VAL A 31 -3.21 -0.16 15.04
CA VAL A 31 -1.76 0.04 14.97
C VAL A 31 -1.47 1.52 15.13
N SER A 32 -0.39 1.82 15.84
CA SER A 32 0.08 3.21 15.93
C SER A 32 0.41 3.73 14.54
N PHE A 33 -0.14 4.88 14.20
CA PHE A 33 0.09 5.51 12.91
C PHE A 33 0.49 6.97 13.09
N THR A 34 1.67 7.31 12.61
CA THR A 34 2.15 8.68 12.50
C THR A 34 2.85 8.84 11.16
N ILE A 35 2.72 10.00 10.54
CA ILE A 35 3.38 10.33 9.28
C ILE A 35 3.73 11.81 9.29
N ASP A 36 4.93 12.16 8.83
CA ASP A 36 5.33 13.54 8.60
C ASP A 36 4.96 14.01 7.19
N GLY A 37 5.03 15.32 6.94
CA GLY A 37 4.62 15.92 5.68
C GLY A 37 5.46 15.51 4.47
N GLU A 38 6.76 15.24 4.64
CA GLU A 38 7.66 14.80 3.56
C GLU A 38 7.35 13.35 3.17
N THR A 39 7.19 12.48 4.17
CA THR A 39 6.80 11.09 3.97
C THR A 39 5.41 11.00 3.33
N PHE A 40 4.46 11.85 3.78
CA PHE A 40 3.13 11.95 3.16
C PHE A 40 3.24 12.32 1.68
N ALA A 41 3.97 13.39 1.36
CA ALA A 41 4.14 13.86 -0.02
C ALA A 41 4.78 12.78 -0.91
N THR A 42 5.90 12.21 -0.48
CA THR A 42 6.65 11.20 -1.25
C THR A 42 5.82 9.94 -1.48
N ARG A 43 5.18 9.43 -0.42
CA ARG A 43 4.39 8.20 -0.47
C ARG A 43 3.18 8.37 -1.38
N PHE A 44 2.32 9.34 -1.08
CA PHE A 44 1.06 9.45 -1.79
C PHE A 44 1.21 9.99 -3.21
N ALA A 45 2.27 10.80 -3.50
CA ALA A 45 2.61 11.15 -4.88
C ALA A 45 2.98 9.89 -5.70
N ALA A 46 3.77 8.98 -5.13
CA ALA A 46 4.10 7.72 -5.80
C ALA A 46 2.88 6.82 -5.99
N GLU A 47 1.90 6.89 -5.10
CA GLU A 47 0.65 6.15 -5.17
C GLU A 47 -0.40 6.80 -6.09
N ASP A 48 -0.08 7.90 -6.77
CA ASP A 48 -0.97 8.66 -7.67
C ASP A 48 -2.16 9.32 -6.94
N ILE A 49 -1.86 10.05 -5.85
CA ILE A 49 -2.87 10.78 -5.08
C ILE A 49 -3.65 11.77 -5.98
N SER A 50 -4.97 11.77 -5.83
CA SER A 50 -5.86 12.80 -6.35
C SER A 50 -6.33 13.70 -5.20
N LEU A 51 -5.69 14.84 -5.02
CA LEU A 51 -6.07 15.81 -3.97
C LEU A 51 -7.47 16.39 -4.17
N ASN A 52 -7.91 16.51 -5.43
CA ASN A 52 -9.25 16.99 -5.76
C ASN A 52 -10.35 15.96 -5.45
N ASP A 53 -10.03 14.67 -5.48
CA ASP A 53 -10.96 13.57 -5.17
C ASP A 53 -10.84 13.10 -3.72
N SER A 54 -9.74 13.43 -3.04
CA SER A 54 -9.55 13.22 -1.61
C SER A 54 -10.40 14.22 -0.81
N ARG A 55 -10.92 13.82 0.35
CA ARG A 55 -11.87 14.61 1.15
C ARG A 55 -11.39 14.81 2.58
N ILE A 56 -11.64 16.01 3.07
CA ILE A 56 -11.59 16.36 4.49
C ILE A 56 -12.99 16.77 4.93
N TRP A 57 -13.52 16.13 5.96
CA TRP A 57 -14.79 16.53 6.57
C TRP A 57 -14.52 17.39 7.79
N MET A 58 -15.10 18.59 7.77
CA MET A 58 -14.92 19.63 8.77
C MET A 58 -16.18 19.76 9.60
N GLN A 59 -16.03 19.95 10.92
CA GLN A 59 -17.11 20.34 11.82
C GLN A 59 -16.60 21.41 12.76
N ASP A 60 -17.33 22.50 12.91
CA ASP A 60 -16.99 23.64 13.77
C ASP A 60 -15.58 24.23 13.47
N GLY A 61 -15.19 24.22 12.19
CA GLY A 61 -13.88 24.72 11.75
C GLY A 61 -12.74 23.71 11.86
N GLU A 62 -12.96 22.53 12.45
CA GLU A 62 -11.95 21.52 12.72
C GLU A 62 -12.06 20.31 11.79
N PRO A 63 -10.93 19.74 11.30
CA PRO A 63 -10.94 18.48 10.57
C PRO A 63 -11.38 17.32 11.48
N LYS A 64 -12.39 16.57 11.07
CA LYS A 64 -12.97 15.46 11.82
C LYS A 64 -12.83 14.11 11.13
N ALA A 65 -12.65 14.10 9.82
CA ALA A 65 -12.38 12.89 9.05
C ALA A 65 -11.61 13.22 7.79
N LEU A 66 -10.95 12.18 7.25
CA LEU A 66 -10.14 12.29 6.04
C LEU A 66 -10.30 11.02 5.20
N ALA A 67 -10.36 11.21 3.87
CA ALA A 67 -10.19 10.14 2.89
C ALA A 67 -9.12 10.55 1.88
N ILE A 68 -8.13 9.69 1.66
CA ILE A 68 -7.14 9.84 0.59
C ILE A 68 -7.51 8.91 -0.56
N ILE A 69 -7.74 9.50 -1.71
CA ILE A 69 -8.04 8.79 -2.96
C ILE A 69 -6.81 8.84 -3.88
N THR A 70 -6.42 7.68 -4.37
CA THR A 70 -5.41 7.52 -5.42
C THR A 70 -6.08 6.99 -6.69
N ARG A 71 -5.59 7.36 -7.89
CA ARG A 71 -6.29 7.05 -9.15
C ARG A 71 -5.35 6.67 -10.29
N ARG A 72 -5.74 5.64 -11.05
CA ARG A 72 -5.10 5.20 -12.30
C ARG A 72 -6.16 4.88 -13.34
N GLY A 73 -6.29 5.73 -14.37
CA GLY A 73 -7.32 5.60 -15.38
C GLY A 73 -8.73 5.61 -14.75
N GLN A 74 -9.50 4.56 -14.98
CA GLN A 74 -10.88 4.37 -14.45
C GLN A 74 -10.90 3.52 -13.16
N THR A 75 -9.80 3.50 -12.44
CA THR A 75 -9.68 2.78 -11.16
C THR A 75 -9.23 3.75 -10.08
N SER A 76 -9.95 3.77 -8.98
CA SER A 76 -9.58 4.48 -7.77
C SER A 76 -9.23 3.51 -6.65
N ARG A 77 -8.49 4.00 -5.65
CA ARG A 77 -8.21 3.31 -4.40
C ARG A 77 -8.40 4.26 -3.24
N LEU A 78 -9.09 3.81 -2.21
CA LEU A 78 -9.18 4.46 -0.92
C LEU A 78 -7.91 4.11 -0.13
N ALA A 79 -6.88 4.95 -0.28
CA ALA A 79 -5.55 4.73 0.29
C ALA A 79 -5.49 4.96 1.80
N ALA A 80 -6.39 5.82 2.32
CA ALA A 80 -6.62 6.02 3.73
C ALA A 80 -8.05 6.50 3.95
N PHE A 81 -8.68 6.03 5.02
CA PHE A 81 -9.98 6.52 5.50
C PHE A 81 -9.99 6.48 7.03
N ALA A 82 -10.09 7.64 7.63
CA ALA A 82 -10.04 7.77 9.07
C ALA A 82 -11.03 8.83 9.57
N ILE A 83 -11.62 8.55 10.72
CA ILE A 83 -12.58 9.41 11.42
C ILE A 83 -12.09 9.57 12.85
N ARG A 84 -12.07 10.80 13.35
CA ARG A 84 -11.68 11.08 14.74
C ARG A 84 -12.55 10.30 15.74
N PRO A 85 -11.97 9.88 16.88
CA PRO A 85 -12.65 9.01 17.85
C PRO A 85 -14.04 9.51 18.24
N GLU A 86 -14.20 10.82 18.45
CA GLU A 86 -15.46 11.42 18.89
C GLU A 86 -16.62 11.31 17.89
N LEU A 87 -16.35 11.02 16.63
CA LEU A 87 -17.37 10.82 15.57
C LEU A 87 -17.57 9.35 15.20
N ARG A 88 -16.80 8.43 15.77
CA ARG A 88 -16.95 7.00 15.48
C ARG A 88 -18.25 6.46 16.10
N GLY A 89 -18.86 5.46 15.46
CA GLY A 89 -20.11 4.86 15.94
C GLY A 89 -21.37 5.67 15.68
N LEU A 90 -21.27 6.93 15.20
CA LEU A 90 -22.39 7.83 14.95
C LEU A 90 -22.96 7.77 13.52
N GLY A 91 -22.54 6.79 12.71
CA GLY A 91 -23.04 6.62 11.33
C GLY A 91 -22.29 7.42 10.26
N PHE A 92 -21.41 8.35 10.63
CA PHE A 92 -20.67 9.18 9.68
C PHE A 92 -19.83 8.37 8.69
N GLY A 93 -19.25 7.24 9.12
CA GLY A 93 -18.46 6.37 8.24
C GLY A 93 -19.24 5.89 7.03
N LYS A 94 -20.51 5.50 7.20
CA LYS A 94 -21.41 5.11 6.11
C LYS A 94 -21.71 6.30 5.18
N GLN A 95 -22.03 7.45 5.76
CA GLN A 95 -22.36 8.66 4.99
C GLN A 95 -21.17 9.11 4.13
N PHE A 96 -19.96 9.18 4.70
CA PHE A 96 -18.75 9.61 4.01
C PHE A 96 -18.35 8.61 2.93
N MET A 97 -18.45 7.31 3.23
CA MET A 97 -18.14 6.26 2.26
C MET A 97 -19.11 6.29 1.08
N GLN A 98 -20.42 6.52 1.32
CA GLN A 98 -21.40 6.67 0.26
C GLN A 98 -21.06 7.86 -0.64
N GLN A 99 -20.72 9.01 -0.06
CA GLN A 99 -20.27 10.19 -0.83
C GLN A 99 -19.10 9.85 -1.74
N LEU A 100 -18.06 9.18 -1.23
CA LEU A 100 -16.87 8.80 -2.02
C LEU A 100 -17.23 7.86 -3.18
N ILE A 101 -18.12 6.91 -2.96
CA ILE A 101 -18.62 5.98 -3.98
C ILE A 101 -19.40 6.71 -5.07
N ASP A 102 -20.29 7.60 -4.68
CA ASP A 102 -21.12 8.36 -5.62
C ASP A 102 -20.25 9.32 -6.46
N GLU A 103 -19.27 9.97 -5.84
CA GLU A 103 -18.28 10.78 -6.54
C GLU A 103 -17.44 9.95 -7.52
N ALA A 104 -17.01 8.74 -7.14
CA ALA A 104 -16.27 7.84 -8.01
C ALA A 104 -17.11 7.41 -9.24
N ARG A 105 -18.37 7.07 -9.03
CA ARG A 105 -19.32 6.77 -10.13
C ARG A 105 -19.52 7.96 -11.06
N ALA A 106 -19.72 9.15 -10.48
CA ALA A 106 -19.89 10.37 -11.26
C ALA A 106 -18.66 10.72 -12.12
N ARG A 107 -17.46 10.35 -11.69
CA ARG A 107 -16.22 10.49 -12.47
C ARG A 107 -16.06 9.45 -13.56
N GLY A 108 -16.84 8.39 -13.58
CA GLY A 108 -16.70 7.25 -14.49
C GLY A 108 -15.65 6.21 -14.05
N ASP A 109 -15.31 6.17 -12.76
CA ASP A 109 -14.50 5.08 -12.22
C ASP A 109 -15.30 3.77 -12.33
N ARG A 110 -14.62 2.67 -12.66
CA ARG A 110 -15.22 1.33 -12.77
C ARG A 110 -14.95 0.46 -11.55
N ASN A 111 -13.87 0.75 -10.86
CA ASN A 111 -13.40 -0.03 -9.72
C ASN A 111 -12.90 0.90 -8.62
N MET A 112 -13.22 0.56 -7.36
CA MET A 112 -12.61 1.16 -6.20
C MET A 112 -12.00 0.08 -5.32
N TRP A 113 -10.71 0.22 -5.04
CA TRP A 113 -9.95 -0.70 -4.19
C TRP A 113 -9.73 -0.09 -2.81
N LEU A 114 -9.50 -0.93 -1.83
CA LEU A 114 -8.96 -0.54 -0.52
C LEU A 114 -8.24 -1.73 0.14
N GLU A 115 -7.43 -1.42 1.16
CA GLU A 115 -6.91 -2.41 2.09
C GLU A 115 -7.44 -2.13 3.50
N VAL A 116 -7.77 -3.17 4.24
CA VAL A 116 -8.21 -3.09 5.64
C VAL A 116 -7.45 -4.08 6.51
N ILE A 117 -6.92 -3.63 7.64
CA ILE A 117 -6.20 -4.49 8.60
C ILE A 117 -7.18 -5.54 9.15
N VAL A 118 -6.74 -6.81 9.16
CA VAL A 118 -7.47 -7.91 9.82
C VAL A 118 -7.58 -7.62 11.31
N GLY A 119 -8.80 -7.68 11.85
CA GLY A 119 -9.11 -7.24 13.23
C GLY A 119 -9.72 -5.83 13.31
N ASN A 120 -9.74 -5.06 12.19
CA ASN A 120 -10.57 -3.86 12.11
C ASN A 120 -12.01 -4.22 11.73
N ASP A 121 -12.71 -4.86 12.67
CA ASP A 121 -14.06 -5.41 12.42
C ASP A 121 -15.06 -4.33 12.04
N SER A 122 -14.96 -3.15 12.63
CA SER A 122 -15.83 -2.01 12.32
C SER A 122 -15.63 -1.47 10.90
N GLY A 123 -14.38 -1.35 10.47
CA GLY A 123 -14.01 -0.97 9.09
C GLY A 123 -14.45 -2.02 8.09
N LEU A 124 -14.15 -3.29 8.39
CA LEU A 124 -14.52 -4.42 7.54
C LEU A 124 -16.03 -4.50 7.33
N ALA A 125 -16.81 -4.43 8.43
CA ALA A 125 -18.28 -4.43 8.36
C ALA A 125 -18.84 -3.22 7.61
N LEU A 126 -18.19 -2.06 7.67
CA LEU A 126 -18.55 -0.90 6.88
C LEU A 126 -18.34 -1.19 5.39
N TYR A 127 -17.15 -1.64 5.00
CA TYR A 127 -16.82 -1.86 3.58
C TYR A 127 -17.67 -2.98 2.96
N GLU A 128 -17.91 -4.07 3.66
CA GLU A 128 -18.80 -5.15 3.20
C GLU A 128 -20.23 -4.65 3.00
N ARG A 129 -20.77 -3.84 3.91
CA ARG A 129 -22.10 -3.20 3.75
C ARG A 129 -22.17 -2.22 2.58
N MET A 130 -21.03 -1.61 2.21
CA MET A 130 -20.94 -0.71 1.05
C MET A 130 -20.70 -1.48 -0.26
N GLY A 131 -20.67 -2.82 -0.23
CA GLY A 131 -20.56 -3.68 -1.40
C GLY A 131 -19.13 -4.06 -1.78
N PHE A 132 -18.13 -3.73 -0.97
CA PHE A 132 -16.76 -4.21 -1.21
C PHE A 132 -16.66 -5.71 -0.94
N VAL A 133 -15.95 -6.42 -1.82
CA VAL A 133 -15.72 -7.87 -1.74
C VAL A 133 -14.24 -8.13 -1.55
N ARG A 134 -13.89 -8.99 -0.59
CA ARG A 134 -12.51 -9.43 -0.36
C ARG A 134 -11.98 -10.14 -1.59
N GLN A 135 -10.77 -9.77 -2.02
CA GLN A 135 -10.10 -10.36 -3.18
C GLN A 135 -8.96 -11.27 -2.75
N GLN A 136 -8.14 -10.83 -1.80
CA GLN A 136 -7.01 -11.59 -1.27
C GLN A 136 -6.58 -11.06 0.10
N THR A 137 -5.74 -11.86 0.77
CA THR A 137 -5.02 -11.45 1.98
C THR A 137 -3.63 -10.96 1.59
N LEU A 138 -3.21 -9.85 2.20
CA LEU A 138 -1.87 -9.29 2.07
C LEU A 138 -1.13 -9.46 3.38
N VAL A 139 0.13 -9.89 3.29
CA VAL A 139 1.01 -10.20 4.42
C VAL A 139 2.34 -9.46 4.28
N GLY A 140 3.04 -9.30 5.39
CA GLY A 140 4.41 -8.80 5.45
C GLY A 140 5.34 -9.88 5.99
N PHE A 141 6.65 -9.68 5.79
CA PHE A 141 7.69 -10.59 6.23
C PHE A 141 8.90 -9.83 6.74
N HIS A 142 9.61 -10.41 7.69
CA HIS A 142 10.92 -9.96 8.13
C HIS A 142 11.91 -11.12 8.12
N ALA A 143 13.16 -10.82 7.74
CA ALA A 143 14.23 -11.80 7.77
C ALA A 143 14.62 -12.14 9.20
N THR A 144 14.92 -13.42 9.46
CA THR A 144 15.48 -13.87 10.75
C THR A 144 16.97 -14.08 10.62
N SER A 145 17.72 -13.96 11.73
CA SER A 145 19.18 -14.05 11.77
C SER A 145 19.76 -15.42 11.40
N SER A 146 18.93 -16.43 11.14
CA SER A 146 19.33 -17.82 10.94
C SER A 146 19.39 -18.27 9.48
N THR A 147 19.36 -17.36 8.51
CA THR A 147 19.41 -17.73 7.09
C THR A 147 20.87 -17.99 6.67
N LEU A 148 21.29 -19.24 6.81
CA LEU A 148 22.60 -19.73 6.34
C LEU A 148 22.47 -20.28 4.91
N PHE A 149 22.25 -19.40 3.92
CA PHE A 149 22.36 -19.79 2.53
C PHE A 149 23.50 -18.97 1.91
N THR A 150 24.52 -19.64 1.41
CA THR A 150 25.54 -19.03 0.56
C THR A 150 25.14 -19.27 -0.89
N GLU A 151 24.70 -18.23 -1.56
CA GLU A 151 24.49 -18.25 -3.01
C GLU A 151 25.60 -17.46 -3.70
N THR A 152 26.07 -17.95 -4.82
CA THR A 152 27.03 -17.24 -5.66
C THR A 152 26.33 -16.67 -6.88
N GLY A 153 26.56 -15.41 -7.17
CA GLY A 153 26.01 -14.76 -8.35
C GLY A 153 26.14 -13.23 -8.29
N ASP A 154 26.35 -12.64 -9.45
CA ASP A 154 26.43 -11.19 -9.56
C ASP A 154 25.04 -10.59 -9.76
N MET A 155 24.65 -9.80 -8.80
CA MET A 155 23.44 -9.01 -8.83
C MET A 155 23.80 -7.59 -9.25
N LEU A 156 23.27 -7.14 -10.39
CA LEU A 156 23.54 -5.82 -10.94
C LEU A 156 22.51 -4.81 -10.44
N GLU A 157 22.98 -3.63 -10.06
CA GLU A 157 22.09 -2.48 -9.79
C GLU A 157 21.64 -1.88 -11.12
N ILE A 158 20.34 -1.62 -11.26
CA ILE A 158 19.71 -1.07 -12.45
C ILE A 158 18.79 0.12 -12.09
N ASP A 159 18.44 0.92 -13.09
CA ASP A 159 17.41 1.95 -12.89
C ASP A 159 16.05 1.31 -12.53
N PRO A 160 15.36 1.75 -11.45
CA PRO A 160 14.02 1.29 -11.08
C PRO A 160 12.99 1.37 -12.22
N LEU A 161 13.13 2.35 -13.12
CA LEU A 161 12.25 2.49 -14.29
C LEU A 161 12.43 1.33 -15.29
N VAL A 162 13.63 0.77 -15.42
CA VAL A 162 13.89 -0.41 -16.27
C VAL A 162 13.09 -1.60 -15.73
N MET A 163 13.16 -1.85 -14.42
CA MET A 163 12.36 -2.90 -13.78
C MET A 163 10.85 -2.66 -13.95
N ALA A 164 10.38 -1.44 -13.72
CA ALA A 164 8.97 -1.09 -13.85
C ALA A 164 8.45 -1.33 -15.27
N ARG A 165 9.20 -0.89 -16.30
CA ARG A 165 8.86 -1.15 -17.71
C ARG A 165 8.76 -2.65 -18.00
N LYS A 166 9.69 -3.43 -17.47
CA LYS A 166 9.67 -4.90 -17.63
C LYS A 166 8.41 -5.50 -17.00
N MET A 167 8.04 -5.10 -15.79
CA MET A 167 6.81 -5.55 -15.13
C MET A 167 5.55 -5.17 -15.93
N MET A 168 5.50 -3.98 -16.51
CA MET A 168 4.35 -3.51 -17.31
C MET A 168 4.12 -4.33 -18.59
N THR A 169 5.12 -5.05 -19.09
CA THR A 169 4.96 -5.96 -20.24
C THR A 169 4.27 -7.29 -19.88
N ASP A 170 4.18 -7.65 -18.59
CA ASP A 170 3.50 -8.86 -18.14
C ASP A 170 2.01 -8.61 -17.96
N SER A 171 1.22 -8.82 -19.01
CA SER A 171 -0.24 -8.57 -19.00
C SER A 171 -1.03 -9.42 -18.01
N ARG A 172 -0.45 -10.51 -17.49
CA ARG A 172 -1.06 -11.39 -16.49
C ARG A 172 -0.73 -10.99 -15.07
N LEU A 173 0.23 -10.08 -14.89
CA LEU A 173 0.63 -9.64 -13.57
C LEU A 173 -0.51 -8.86 -12.90
N ARG A 174 -0.91 -9.31 -11.73
CA ARG A 174 -1.89 -8.64 -10.87
C ARG A 174 -1.24 -8.39 -9.53
N LEU A 175 -1.02 -7.14 -9.20
CA LEU A 175 -0.31 -6.71 -8.01
C LEU A 175 -1.16 -5.75 -7.19
N PRO A 176 -1.04 -5.78 -5.86
CA PRO A 176 -1.56 -4.73 -5.00
C PRO A 176 -1.04 -3.35 -5.42
N TRP A 177 -1.81 -2.32 -5.16
CA TRP A 177 -1.49 -0.95 -5.58
C TRP A 177 -0.08 -0.50 -5.19
N LEU A 178 0.34 -0.84 -3.97
CA LEU A 178 1.66 -0.47 -3.45
C LEU A 178 2.82 -1.20 -4.13
N SER A 179 2.57 -2.39 -4.66
CA SER A 179 3.56 -3.23 -5.35
C SER A 179 3.50 -3.11 -6.87
N ALA A 180 2.56 -2.32 -7.40
CA ALA A 180 2.42 -2.11 -8.83
C ALA A 180 3.60 -1.31 -9.41
N ALA A 181 3.93 -1.60 -10.66
CA ALA A 181 5.04 -0.94 -11.36
C ALA A 181 4.93 0.58 -11.35
N GLU A 182 3.70 1.10 -11.48
CA GLU A 182 3.38 2.52 -11.48
C GLU A 182 3.71 3.21 -10.15
N THR A 183 3.68 2.50 -9.04
CA THR A 183 4.12 3.02 -7.73
C THR A 183 5.63 2.94 -7.58
N LEU A 184 6.22 1.79 -7.94
CA LEU A 184 7.57 1.41 -7.51
C LEU A 184 8.64 2.37 -7.98
N TYR A 185 8.67 2.73 -9.28
CA TYR A 185 9.75 3.56 -9.83
C TYR A 185 9.71 5.02 -9.35
N LYS A 186 8.59 5.46 -8.77
CA LYS A 186 8.42 6.80 -8.20
C LYS A 186 8.93 6.91 -6.76
N LEU A 187 9.15 5.78 -6.10
CA LEU A 187 9.59 5.74 -4.72
C LEU A 187 11.12 5.70 -4.63
N PRO A 188 11.74 6.39 -3.66
CA PRO A 188 13.17 6.27 -3.44
C PRO A 188 13.59 4.83 -3.18
N GLY A 189 14.66 4.38 -3.84
CA GLY A 189 15.18 3.03 -3.67
C GLY A 189 16.12 2.61 -4.79
N LYS A 190 16.58 1.36 -4.73
CA LYS A 190 17.47 0.74 -5.68
C LYS A 190 16.81 -0.49 -6.28
N ALA A 191 16.96 -0.67 -7.58
CA ALA A 191 16.53 -1.89 -8.25
C ALA A 191 17.74 -2.75 -8.60
N PHE A 192 17.54 -4.07 -8.54
CA PHE A 192 18.57 -5.06 -8.84
C PHE A 192 18.03 -6.10 -9.81
N VAL A 193 18.92 -6.62 -10.64
CA VAL A 193 18.61 -7.73 -11.55
C VAL A 193 19.63 -8.86 -11.38
N LEU A 194 19.12 -10.10 -11.43
CA LEU A 194 19.91 -11.33 -11.42
C LEU A 194 19.62 -12.10 -12.73
N ASN A 195 20.68 -12.42 -13.48
CA ASN A 195 20.61 -13.20 -14.73
C ASN A 195 19.63 -12.62 -15.77
N ASP A 196 19.39 -11.33 -15.76
CA ASP A 196 18.43 -10.62 -16.64
C ASP A 196 16.96 -11.13 -16.58
N VAL A 197 16.62 -11.93 -15.57
CA VAL A 197 15.29 -12.56 -15.44
C VAL A 197 14.63 -12.36 -14.08
N ALA A 198 15.38 -12.09 -13.03
CA ALA A 198 14.83 -11.87 -11.69
C ALA A 198 15.18 -10.46 -11.20
N TYR A 199 14.21 -9.73 -10.74
CA TYR A 199 14.31 -8.32 -10.41
C TYR A 199 13.80 -8.08 -9.00
N ALA A 200 14.42 -7.15 -8.28
CA ALA A 200 13.99 -6.72 -6.97
C ALA A 200 14.12 -5.21 -6.81
N MET A 201 13.23 -4.60 -6.03
CA MET A 201 13.35 -3.21 -5.62
C MET A 201 13.46 -3.11 -4.11
N ILE A 202 14.51 -2.43 -3.65
CA ILE A 202 14.84 -2.22 -2.25
C ILE A 202 14.68 -0.73 -1.91
N ALA A 203 13.92 -0.44 -0.86
CA ALA A 203 13.92 0.86 -0.21
C ALA A 203 14.85 0.82 0.98
N THR A 204 15.74 1.80 1.08
CA THR A 204 16.63 1.97 2.22
C THR A 204 16.41 3.33 2.86
N ASN A 205 16.29 3.35 4.17
CA ASN A 205 16.41 4.57 4.96
C ASN A 205 17.20 4.27 6.24
N PRO A 206 17.55 5.26 7.06
CA PRO A 206 18.34 5.02 8.27
C PRO A 206 17.72 4.04 9.27
N GLN A 207 16.41 3.82 9.20
CA GLN A 207 15.65 3.02 10.18
C GLN A 207 15.33 1.62 9.67
N PHE A 208 15.26 1.40 8.36
CA PHE A 208 14.89 0.10 7.78
C PHE A 208 15.42 -0.11 6.37
N THR A 209 15.56 -1.37 6.00
CA THR A 209 15.72 -1.82 4.61
C THR A 209 14.54 -2.70 4.25
N ARG A 210 13.84 -2.36 3.16
CA ARG A 210 12.60 -3.03 2.78
C ARG A 210 12.62 -3.49 1.34
N LEU A 211 12.39 -4.79 1.13
CA LEU A 211 12.08 -5.35 -0.19
C LEU A 211 10.65 -4.92 -0.57
N ARG A 212 10.55 -4.03 -1.52
CA ARG A 212 9.25 -3.51 -2.01
C ARG A 212 8.62 -4.41 -3.05
N MET A 213 9.45 -5.03 -3.87
CA MET A 213 9.01 -5.89 -4.96
C MET A 213 10.05 -6.93 -5.31
N LEU A 214 9.57 -8.11 -5.67
CA LEU A 214 10.29 -9.19 -6.29
C LEU A 214 9.53 -9.61 -7.55
N TYR A 215 10.19 -9.61 -8.70
CA TYR A 215 9.61 -10.01 -9.97
C TYR A 215 10.52 -10.97 -10.70
N VAL A 216 9.94 -12.02 -11.28
CA VAL A 216 10.67 -12.96 -12.15
C VAL A 216 9.92 -13.06 -13.48
N ASP A 217 10.65 -12.96 -14.57
CA ASP A 217 10.13 -13.12 -15.91
C ASP A 217 9.32 -14.42 -16.02
N PRO A 218 8.14 -14.40 -16.66
CA PRO A 218 7.27 -15.57 -16.76
C PRO A 218 7.96 -16.85 -17.22
N ALA A 219 8.86 -16.78 -18.22
CA ALA A 219 9.61 -17.91 -18.75
C ALA A 219 10.68 -18.48 -17.79
N ALA A 220 11.06 -17.71 -16.75
CA ALA A 220 12.05 -18.10 -15.76
C ALA A 220 11.43 -18.50 -14.41
N ARG A 221 10.11 -18.43 -14.26
CA ARG A 221 9.41 -18.85 -13.03
C ARG A 221 9.53 -20.34 -12.79
N GLY A 222 9.45 -20.77 -11.52
CA GLY A 222 9.59 -22.18 -11.13
C GLY A 222 11.01 -22.74 -11.16
N LYS A 223 12.02 -21.92 -11.52
CA LYS A 223 13.43 -22.32 -11.66
C LYS A 223 14.35 -21.83 -10.54
N GLY A 224 13.79 -21.49 -9.37
CA GLY A 224 14.55 -21.06 -8.19
C GLY A 224 15.08 -19.62 -8.22
N GLN A 225 14.90 -18.86 -9.31
CA GLN A 225 15.47 -17.52 -9.48
C GLN A 225 15.05 -16.53 -8.39
N ALA A 226 13.77 -16.57 -7.95
CA ALA A 226 13.28 -15.73 -6.87
C ALA A 226 14.00 -16.02 -5.55
N LYS A 227 14.12 -17.30 -5.19
CA LYS A 227 14.83 -17.73 -3.97
C LYS A 227 16.28 -17.28 -3.99
N LYS A 228 16.98 -17.52 -5.11
CA LYS A 228 18.38 -17.10 -5.29
C LYS A 228 18.54 -15.59 -5.12
N LEU A 229 17.68 -14.80 -5.75
CA LEU A 229 17.72 -13.35 -5.62
C LEU A 229 17.46 -12.87 -4.18
N ILE A 230 16.46 -13.44 -3.48
CA ILE A 230 16.17 -13.11 -2.07
C ILE A 230 17.39 -13.40 -1.19
N THR A 231 18.08 -14.53 -1.40
CA THR A 231 19.27 -14.93 -0.62
C THR A 231 20.41 -13.92 -0.82
N LEU A 232 20.71 -13.56 -2.05
CA LEU A 232 21.73 -12.55 -2.36
C LEU A 232 21.39 -11.16 -1.79
N LEU A 233 20.11 -10.79 -1.83
CA LEU A 233 19.64 -9.54 -1.22
C LEU A 233 19.77 -9.56 0.30
N HIS A 234 19.49 -10.69 0.93
CA HIS A 234 19.62 -10.84 2.38
C HIS A 234 21.07 -10.71 2.85
N GLU A 235 22.02 -11.27 2.10
CA GLU A 235 23.46 -11.12 2.37
C GLU A 235 23.90 -9.66 2.23
N ARG A 236 23.43 -8.97 1.20
CA ARG A 236 23.76 -7.56 0.93
C ARG A 236 23.05 -6.57 1.86
N PHE A 237 21.85 -6.91 2.32
CA PHE A 237 20.99 -6.07 3.14
C PHE A 237 20.46 -6.83 4.36
N PRO A 238 21.29 -6.99 5.42
CA PRO A 238 20.87 -7.65 6.65
C PRO A 238 19.61 -7.01 7.26
N GLY A 239 18.72 -7.83 7.81
CA GLY A 239 17.48 -7.33 8.42
C GLY A 239 16.39 -6.93 7.42
N LEU A 240 16.48 -7.40 6.17
CA LEU A 240 15.50 -7.09 5.13
C LEU A 240 14.09 -7.49 5.54
N SER A 241 13.14 -6.56 5.40
CA SER A 241 11.71 -6.77 5.62
C SER A 241 10.91 -6.50 4.35
N THR A 242 9.61 -6.82 4.34
CA THR A 242 8.70 -6.42 3.26
C THR A 242 7.64 -5.46 3.78
N ALA A 243 6.91 -4.81 2.89
CA ALA A 243 5.65 -4.17 3.27
C ALA A 243 4.56 -5.24 3.46
N THR A 244 3.50 -4.93 4.22
CA THR A 244 2.27 -5.75 4.29
C THR A 244 1.46 -5.58 3.01
N ALA A 245 2.07 -5.93 1.88
CA ALA A 245 1.53 -5.79 0.53
C ALA A 245 1.89 -6.99 -0.36
N ILE A 246 2.34 -8.09 0.26
CA ILE A 246 2.66 -9.33 -0.43
C ILE A 246 1.40 -10.21 -0.44
N PRO A 247 0.92 -10.68 -1.60
CA PRO A 247 -0.15 -11.66 -1.66
C PRO A 247 0.19 -12.92 -0.85
N GLU A 248 -0.70 -13.37 0.02
CA GLU A 248 -0.47 -14.50 0.94
C GLU A 248 -0.04 -15.78 0.19
N GLN A 249 -0.51 -15.99 -1.03
CA GLN A 249 -0.07 -17.10 -1.89
C GLN A 249 1.44 -17.11 -2.16
N MET A 250 2.16 -16.02 -1.93
CA MET A 250 3.62 -15.93 -2.05
C MET A 250 4.35 -16.32 -0.75
N ALA A 251 3.63 -16.54 0.36
CA ALA A 251 4.23 -16.87 1.65
C ALA A 251 5.20 -18.06 1.61
N PRO A 252 4.92 -19.18 0.89
CA PRO A 252 5.84 -20.32 0.82
C PRO A 252 7.24 -19.95 0.33
N LEU A 253 7.35 -18.98 -0.60
CA LEU A 253 8.64 -18.49 -1.09
C LEU A 253 9.44 -17.84 0.05
N TYR A 254 8.85 -16.87 0.75
CA TYR A 254 9.53 -16.13 1.82
C TYR A 254 9.89 -17.02 3.00
N LEU A 255 8.97 -17.90 3.43
CA LEU A 255 9.20 -18.87 4.49
C LEU A 255 10.36 -19.82 4.13
N SER A 256 10.44 -20.28 2.87
CA SER A 256 11.56 -21.14 2.39
C SER A 256 12.91 -20.42 2.34
N CYS A 257 12.91 -19.09 2.39
CA CYS A 257 14.09 -18.23 2.47
C CYS A 257 14.40 -17.80 3.92
N GLY A 258 13.78 -18.40 4.95
CA GLY A 258 14.05 -18.11 6.36
C GLY A 258 13.40 -16.82 6.88
N TYR A 259 12.43 -16.28 6.16
CA TYR A 259 11.62 -15.15 6.65
C TYR A 259 10.53 -15.65 7.60
N ARG A 260 10.11 -14.77 8.51
CA ARG A 260 8.90 -14.94 9.31
C ARG A 260 7.83 -13.96 8.86
N GLN A 261 6.58 -14.42 8.87
CA GLN A 261 5.43 -13.56 8.58
C GLN A 261 5.18 -12.60 9.74
N ASP A 262 4.87 -11.35 9.40
CA ASP A 262 4.47 -10.34 10.37
C ASP A 262 3.06 -10.63 10.91
N PRO A 263 2.77 -10.24 12.17
CA PRO A 263 1.45 -10.47 12.77
C PRO A 263 0.34 -9.63 12.12
N VAL A 264 0.69 -8.48 11.54
CA VAL A 264 -0.29 -7.60 10.88
C VAL A 264 -0.52 -8.08 9.45
N THR A 265 -1.77 -8.36 9.13
CA THR A 265 -2.23 -8.73 7.78
C THR A 265 -3.37 -7.84 7.34
N GLN A 266 -3.67 -7.78 6.04
CA GLN A 266 -4.72 -6.94 5.50
C GLN A 266 -5.57 -7.72 4.51
N TYR A 267 -6.85 -7.42 4.41
CA TYR A 267 -7.67 -7.79 3.26
C TYR A 267 -7.57 -6.71 2.19
N GLU A 268 -7.26 -7.09 0.97
CA GLU A 268 -7.47 -6.26 -0.21
C GLU A 268 -8.90 -6.46 -0.69
N MET A 269 -9.65 -5.38 -0.84
CA MET A 269 -11.06 -5.43 -1.18
C MET A 269 -11.36 -4.59 -2.42
N LEU A 270 -12.37 -5.01 -3.18
CA LEU A 270 -12.80 -4.38 -4.43
C LEU A 270 -14.30 -4.08 -4.40
N LEU A 271 -14.67 -2.87 -4.79
CA LEU A 271 -16.01 -2.51 -5.20
C LEU A 271 -16.02 -2.27 -6.71
N LYS A 272 -16.91 -2.96 -7.43
CA LYS A 272 -17.28 -2.61 -8.81
C LYS A 272 -18.31 -1.50 -8.78
N LEU A 273 -18.05 -0.39 -9.45
CA LEU A 273 -18.84 0.83 -9.42
C LEU A 273 -19.93 0.87 -10.49
#